data_bf3cf3574b42a084dc767b4f336c870c
#
_entry.id   bf3cf3574b42a084dc767b4f336c870c
#
_cell.length_a   1.000
_cell.length_b   1.000
_cell.length_c   1.000
_cell.angle_alpha   90.00
_cell.angle_beta   90.00
_cell.angle_gamma   90.00
#
_symmetry.space_group_name_H-M   'P 1'
#
loop_
_entity.id
_entity.type
_entity.pdbx_description
1 polymer ?
#
loop_
_entity_poly.entity_id
_entity_poly.type
_entity_poly.pdbx_seq_one_letter_code
_entity_poly.pdbx_strand_id
1 'polypeptide(L)'
;MIEKIVPGQIVRSKAGHDMFKHFVSVEVVDNDFVLISDGKTRKLETPKKKKIKHLAILNDNAFKDETFSLTNKNLKKLMQRYNEGDKY
;
A
#
# COMPACT_ATOMS: atom_id res chain seq x y z
N MET A 1 -15.35 13.98 -5.52
CA MET A 1 -15.45 12.79 -5.11
C MET A 1 -14.42 12.35 -4.18
N ILE A 2 -14.66 11.46 -3.34
CA ILE A 2 -13.76 11.04 -2.40
C ILE A 2 -13.43 9.66 -2.65
N GLU A 3 -12.19 9.37 -2.65
CA GLU A 3 -11.79 8.06 -2.79
C GLU A 3 -11.73 7.44 -1.46
N LYS A 4 -12.36 6.28 -1.34
CA LYS A 4 -12.36 5.56 -0.12
C LYS A 4 -11.30 4.49 -0.19
N ILE A 5 -10.39 4.48 0.79
CA ILE A 5 -9.39 3.43 0.85
C ILE A 5 -10.03 2.18 1.44
N VAL A 6 -9.80 1.05 0.79
CA VAL A 6 -10.26 -0.25 1.27
C VAL A 6 -9.05 -1.17 1.37
N PRO A 7 -9.16 -2.27 2.12
CA PRO A 7 -8.04 -3.22 2.19
C PRO A 7 -7.63 -3.69 0.81
N GLY A 8 -6.32 -3.82 0.60
CA GLY A 8 -5.78 -4.22 -0.69
C GLY A 8 -5.51 -3.07 -1.63
N GLN A 9 -5.95 -1.85 -1.29
CA GLN A 9 -5.76 -0.69 -2.15
C GLN A 9 -4.29 -0.36 -2.28
N ILE A 10 -3.85 -0.11 -3.53
CA ILE A 10 -2.47 0.31 -3.77
C ILE A 10 -2.40 1.81 -3.51
N VAL A 11 -1.42 2.23 -2.73
CA VAL A 11 -1.23 3.64 -2.39
C VAL A 11 0.23 4.01 -2.56
N ARG A 12 0.49 5.30 -2.77
CA ARG A 12 1.85 5.82 -2.86
C ARG A 12 2.03 6.89 -1.79
N SER A 13 3.14 6.82 -1.06
CA SER A 13 3.42 7.79 -0.03
C SER A 13 3.80 9.13 -0.64
N LYS A 14 3.26 10.22 -0.11
CA LYS A 14 3.54 11.57 -0.57
C LYS A 14 4.43 12.34 0.39
N ALA A 15 4.84 11.72 1.49
CA ALA A 15 5.58 12.45 2.52
C ALA A 15 6.49 11.52 3.29
N GLY A 16 7.53 12.09 3.87
CA GLY A 16 8.41 11.40 4.79
C GLY A 16 9.46 10.57 4.10
N HIS A 17 10.07 9.67 4.85
CA HIS A 17 11.14 8.82 4.34
C HIS A 17 10.68 7.88 3.24
N ASP A 18 9.39 7.56 3.23
CA ASP A 18 8.82 6.63 2.27
C ASP A 18 8.27 7.33 1.04
N MET A 19 8.57 8.63 0.88
CA MET A 19 8.02 9.40 -0.22
C MET A 19 8.25 8.70 -1.57
N PHE A 20 7.20 8.63 -2.36
CA PHE A 20 7.16 8.01 -3.69
C PHE A 20 7.19 6.49 -3.69
N LYS A 21 7.30 5.85 -2.53
CA LYS A 21 7.22 4.40 -2.48
C LYS A 21 5.77 3.95 -2.45
N HIS A 22 5.54 2.78 -3.00
CA HIS A 22 4.20 2.20 -3.07
C HIS A 22 4.00 1.16 -1.98
N PHE A 23 2.78 1.09 -1.48
CA PHE A 23 2.39 0.15 -0.42
C PHE A 23 0.98 -0.35 -0.71
N VAL A 24 0.58 -1.34 0.06
CA VAL A 24 -0.79 -1.84 0.03
C VAL A 24 -1.43 -1.51 1.36
N SER A 25 -2.67 -1.04 1.35
CA SER A 25 -3.39 -0.84 2.59
C SER A 25 -3.80 -2.20 3.14
N VAL A 26 -3.50 -2.44 4.41
CA VAL A 26 -3.80 -3.70 5.06
C VAL A 26 -5.09 -3.60 5.84
N GLU A 27 -5.26 -2.49 6.54
CA GLU A 27 -6.43 -2.29 7.39
C GLU A 27 -6.70 -0.80 7.50
N VAL A 28 -7.96 -0.43 7.38
CA VAL A 28 -8.37 0.96 7.58
C VAL A 28 -8.69 1.13 9.06
N VAL A 29 -7.91 1.97 9.74
CA VAL A 29 -8.06 2.17 11.17
C VAL A 29 -9.27 3.06 11.46
N ASP A 30 -9.32 4.20 10.78
CA ASP A 30 -10.44 5.14 10.94
C ASP A 30 -10.44 6.07 9.72
N ASN A 31 -11.11 7.21 9.83
CA ASN A 31 -11.22 8.13 8.71
C ASN A 31 -9.89 8.81 8.36
N ASP A 32 -8.94 8.81 9.29
CA ASP A 32 -7.68 9.53 9.10
C ASP A 32 -6.47 8.64 8.90
N PHE A 33 -6.52 7.39 9.35
CA PHE A 33 -5.36 6.52 9.35
C PHE A 33 -5.62 5.17 8.74
N VAL A 34 -4.57 4.62 8.15
CA VAL A 34 -4.59 3.30 7.54
C VAL A 34 -3.27 2.61 7.84
N LEU A 35 -3.29 1.29 7.94
CA LEU A 35 -2.07 0.50 8.09
C LEU A 35 -1.63 0.07 6.70
N ILE A 36 -0.35 0.29 6.38
CA ILE A 36 0.21 -0.03 5.07
C ILE A 36 1.39 -0.95 5.20
N SER A 37 1.65 -1.70 4.15
CA SER A 37 2.73 -2.69 4.13
C SER A 37 3.24 -2.86 2.71
N ASP A 38 4.52 -3.21 2.58
CA ASP A 38 5.11 -3.54 1.28
C ASP A 38 5.71 -4.95 1.30
N GLY A 39 5.63 -5.63 2.42
CA GLY A 39 6.15 -7.00 2.54
C GLY A 39 7.66 -7.08 2.70
N LYS A 40 8.35 -5.94 2.64
CA LYS A 40 9.81 -5.92 2.74
C LYS A 40 10.28 -5.09 3.92
N THR A 41 10.16 -3.77 3.83
CA THR A 41 10.54 -2.89 4.93
C THR A 41 9.42 -2.73 5.93
N ARG A 42 8.18 -2.83 5.47
CA ARG A 42 7.00 -2.79 6.33
C ARG A 42 6.26 -4.10 6.14
N LYS A 43 6.58 -5.07 6.98
CA LYS A 43 5.98 -6.39 6.85
C LYS A 43 4.57 -6.42 7.40
N LEU A 44 3.80 -7.41 6.99
CA LEU A 44 2.40 -7.54 7.42
C LEU A 44 2.27 -7.66 8.93
N GLU A 45 3.28 -8.21 9.59
CA GLU A 45 3.25 -8.38 11.04
C GLU A 45 3.44 -7.05 11.77
N THR A 46 4.09 -6.09 11.11
CA THR A 46 4.36 -4.80 11.70
C THR A 46 4.10 -3.70 10.67
N PRO A 47 2.85 -3.55 10.24
CA PRO A 47 2.53 -2.55 9.23
C PRO A 47 2.69 -1.15 9.79
N LYS A 48 2.86 -0.19 8.92
CA LYS A 48 3.02 1.19 9.33
C LYS A 48 1.68 1.91 9.34
N LYS A 49 1.42 2.65 10.40
CA LYS A 49 0.24 3.50 10.47
C LYS A 49 0.54 4.80 9.76
N LYS A 50 -0.29 5.17 8.81
CA LYS A 50 -0.03 6.35 7.99
C LYS A 50 -1.31 7.17 7.84
N LYS A 51 -1.16 8.50 7.82
CA LYS A 51 -2.31 9.37 7.57
C LYS A 51 -2.74 9.25 6.12
N ILE A 52 -4.02 9.09 5.92
CA ILE A 52 -4.58 8.91 4.57
C ILE A 52 -4.27 10.12 3.70
N LYS A 53 -4.28 11.32 4.27
CA LYS A 53 -4.02 12.52 3.49
C LYS A 53 -2.59 12.59 2.96
N HIS A 54 -1.69 11.77 3.50
CA HIS A 54 -0.32 11.72 3.02
C HIS A 54 -0.13 10.62 1.97
N LEU A 55 -1.20 10.05 1.47
CA LEU A 55 -1.16 8.96 0.50
C LEU A 55 -1.88 9.35 -0.77
N ALA A 56 -1.27 9.01 -1.89
CA ALA A 56 -1.96 9.07 -3.17
C ALA A 56 -2.58 7.71 -3.39
N ILE A 57 -3.88 7.67 -3.64
CA ILE A 57 -4.61 6.42 -3.81
C ILE A 57 -4.61 6.07 -5.29
N LEU A 58 -4.03 4.91 -5.62
CA LEU A 58 -4.00 4.47 -6.99
C LEU A 58 -5.29 3.73 -7.31
N ASN A 59 -5.62 3.72 -8.58
CA ASN A 59 -6.84 3.09 -9.04
C ASN A 59 -6.61 1.61 -9.26
N ASP A 60 -6.09 0.94 -8.25
CA ASP A 60 -5.75 -0.46 -8.35
C ASP A 60 -5.84 -1.12 -6.98
N ASN A 61 -6.09 -2.41 -6.95
CA ASN A 61 -6.27 -3.14 -5.70
C ASN A 61 -5.67 -4.53 -5.86
N ALA A 62 -4.89 -4.95 -4.85
CA ALA A 62 -4.22 -6.24 -4.88
C ALA A 62 -5.21 -7.39 -4.99
N PHE A 63 -6.38 -7.26 -4.37
CA PHE A 63 -7.37 -8.32 -4.39
C PHE A 63 -8.21 -8.36 -5.65
N LYS A 64 -7.92 -7.47 -6.59
CA LYS A 64 -8.53 -7.54 -7.89
C LYS A 64 -8.18 -8.86 -8.57
N ASP A 65 -6.99 -9.38 -8.28
CA ASP A 65 -6.60 -10.71 -8.70
C ASP A 65 -7.08 -11.65 -7.61
N GLU A 66 -8.09 -12.43 -7.91
CA GLU A 66 -8.71 -13.32 -6.92
C GLU A 66 -7.79 -14.41 -6.42
N THR A 67 -6.70 -14.67 -7.13
CA THR A 67 -5.74 -15.67 -6.71
C THR A 67 -4.65 -15.11 -5.82
N PHE A 68 -4.63 -13.78 -5.62
CA PHE A 68 -3.61 -13.15 -4.80
C PHE A 68 -3.81 -13.51 -3.34
N SER A 69 -2.76 -14.04 -2.71
CA SER A 69 -2.75 -14.31 -1.29
C SER A 69 -1.90 -13.27 -0.60
N LEU A 70 -2.41 -12.70 0.47
CA LEU A 70 -1.71 -11.62 1.17
C LEU A 70 -0.66 -12.20 2.10
N THR A 71 0.55 -12.32 1.57
CA THR A 71 1.73 -12.75 2.32
C THR A 71 2.83 -11.76 2.04
N ASN A 72 3.83 -11.72 2.91
CA ASN A 72 4.96 -10.82 2.70
C ASN A 72 5.65 -11.11 1.38
N LYS A 73 5.80 -12.36 1.03
CA LYS A 73 6.46 -12.76 -0.19
C LYS A 73 5.69 -12.26 -1.42
N ASN A 74 4.39 -12.49 -1.45
CA ASN A 74 3.58 -12.06 -2.58
C ASN A 74 3.47 -10.54 -2.65
N LEU A 75 3.36 -9.91 -1.49
CA LEU A 75 3.26 -8.46 -1.43
C LEU A 75 4.55 -7.81 -1.90
N LYS A 76 5.69 -8.37 -1.50
CA LYS A 76 6.98 -7.87 -1.93
C LYS A 76 7.10 -7.92 -3.45
N LYS A 77 6.68 -9.02 -4.05
CA LYS A 77 6.72 -9.16 -5.50
C LYS A 77 5.82 -8.15 -6.19
N LEU A 78 4.64 -7.96 -5.66
CA LEU A 78 3.69 -7.01 -6.23
C LEU A 78 4.23 -5.59 -6.15
N MET A 79 4.73 -5.20 -4.99
CA MET A 79 5.22 -3.85 -4.78
C MET A 79 6.49 -3.58 -5.57
N GLN A 80 7.28 -4.60 -5.83
CA GLN A 80 8.48 -4.44 -6.63
C GLN A 80 8.16 -3.92 -8.03
N ARG A 81 7.06 -4.38 -8.60
CA ARG A 81 6.63 -3.93 -9.92
C ARG A 81 6.31 -2.44 -9.92
N TYR A 82 5.70 -1.95 -8.85
CA TYR A 82 5.37 -0.53 -8.74
C TYR A 82 6.59 0.31 -8.43
N ASN A 83 7.41 -0.15 -7.50
CA ASN A 83 8.53 0.65 -7.04
C ASN A 83 9.68 0.70 -8.03
N GLU A 84 9.95 -0.40 -8.73
CA GLU A 84 11.01 -0.41 -9.71
C GLU A 84 10.59 0.20 -11.02
N GLY A 85 9.32 0.07 -11.38
CA GLY A 85 8.79 0.65 -12.60
C GLY A 85 8.87 2.16 -12.59
N ASP A 86 8.88 2.77 -11.41
CA ASP A 86 8.93 4.21 -11.29
C ASP A 86 10.28 4.80 -11.66
N LYS A 87 11.26 3.95 -11.90
CA LYS A 87 12.57 4.43 -12.29
C LYS A 87 12.62 4.91 -13.73
N TYR A 88 11.63 4.57 -14.51
CA TYR A 88 11.63 4.89 -15.93
C TYR A 88 10.49 5.83 -16.33
#